data_f4b2c45bacb5a2c706f1febf3efe3046
#
_entry.id   f4b2c45bacb5a2c706f1febf3efe3046
#
_cell.length_a   1.000
_cell.length_b   1.000
_cell.length_c   1.000
_cell.angle_alpha   90.00
_cell.angle_beta   90.00
_cell.angle_gamma   90.00
#
_symmetry.space_group_name_H-M   'P 1'
#
loop_
_entity.id
_entity.type
_entity.pdbx_description
1 polymer ?
#
loop_
_entity_poly.entity_id
_entity_poly.type
_entity_poly.pdbx_seq_one_letter_code
_entity_poly.pdbx_strand_id
1 'polypeptide(L)'
;MTQQKLKAKALLIDLDGTIVDSLEAFAEAAEIALSAIGSKQSSNNVGLEIARHLQLNLPLDDFFDNANVDDDLREKFLTLFLEAFYKIASSKTRLFPNVDKTLRRLSRKFLLALVTRRRVSKRLVEKELQRLHLDQYFSAIITSLEVQRPTPFPDAILKAANKLEVPVYDCVVISDSGVDIQAGKLAGAKTVAVLSGLFEKEELGKERPDLIIEDINRLPELLLAV
;
A
#
# COMPACT_ATOMS: atom_id res chain seq x y z
N MET A 1 19.25 25.35 0.10
CA MET A 1 18.99 24.53 1.30
C MET A 1 19.35 23.09 0.97
N THR A 2 20.30 22.48 1.67
CA THR A 2 20.67 21.05 1.49
C THR A 2 19.49 20.21 1.97
N GLN A 3 18.84 19.51 1.05
CA GLN A 3 17.72 18.63 1.37
C GLN A 3 18.19 17.52 2.31
N GLN A 4 17.55 17.35 3.47
CA GLN A 4 17.89 16.36 4.47
C GLN A 4 17.83 14.96 3.84
N LYS A 5 18.93 14.20 3.93
CA LYS A 5 18.98 12.82 3.45
C LYS A 5 18.79 11.85 4.61
N LEU A 6 17.98 10.80 4.38
CA LEU A 6 17.79 9.74 5.36
C LEU A 6 18.82 8.62 5.16
N LYS A 7 19.41 8.17 6.25
CA LYS A 7 20.30 7.00 6.26
C LYS A 7 19.50 5.72 6.44
N ALA A 8 19.79 4.69 5.63
CA ALA A 8 19.10 3.39 5.69
C ALA A 8 20.01 2.23 5.27
N LYS A 9 19.65 1.02 5.70
CA LYS A 9 20.12 -0.26 5.17
C LYS A 9 19.02 -0.98 4.37
N ALA A 10 17.78 -0.79 4.77
CA ALA A 10 16.63 -1.45 4.15
C ALA A 10 15.48 -0.47 3.88
N LEU A 11 14.71 -0.77 2.84
CA LEU A 11 13.49 -0.05 2.46
C LEU A 11 12.31 -1.02 2.53
N LEU A 12 11.29 -0.64 3.28
CA LEU A 12 10.04 -1.39 3.45
C LEU A 12 8.98 -0.64 2.65
N ILE A 13 8.65 -1.15 1.47
CA ILE A 13 7.90 -0.41 0.45
C ILE A 13 6.50 -1.01 0.33
N ASP A 14 5.49 -0.17 0.40
CA ASP A 14 4.12 -0.54 0.12
C ASP A 14 3.88 -0.78 -1.38
N LEU A 15 2.77 -1.42 -1.73
CA LEU A 15 2.43 -1.80 -3.10
C LEU A 15 1.44 -0.82 -3.74
N ASP A 16 0.20 -0.78 -3.22
CA ASP A 16 -0.91 -0.04 -3.83
C ASP A 16 -0.79 1.45 -3.56
N GLY A 17 -0.82 2.28 -4.61
CA GLY A 17 -0.63 3.73 -4.48
C GLY A 17 0.83 4.17 -4.35
N THR A 18 1.76 3.23 -4.16
CA THR A 18 3.20 3.49 -3.99
C THR A 18 4.04 2.97 -5.17
N ILE A 19 3.88 1.70 -5.53
CA ILE A 19 4.55 1.04 -6.66
C ILE A 19 3.60 0.89 -7.84
N VAL A 20 2.35 0.51 -7.56
CA VAL A 20 1.32 0.26 -8.57
C VAL A 20 0.13 1.18 -8.39
N ASP A 21 -0.44 1.59 -9.52
CA ASP A 21 -1.77 2.17 -9.60
C ASP A 21 -2.79 1.03 -9.63
N SER A 22 -3.63 0.98 -8.60
CA SER A 22 -4.71 -0.01 -8.42
C SER A 22 -6.11 0.61 -8.47
N LEU A 23 -6.24 1.91 -8.77
CA LEU A 23 -7.53 2.63 -8.73
C LEU A 23 -8.58 2.02 -9.67
N GLU A 24 -8.17 1.67 -10.90
CA GLU A 24 -9.06 1.01 -11.87
C GLU A 24 -9.56 -0.34 -11.33
N ALA A 25 -8.70 -1.10 -10.67
CA ALA A 25 -9.08 -2.38 -10.07
C ALA A 25 -10.07 -2.21 -8.90
N PHE A 26 -9.89 -1.19 -8.08
CA PHE A 26 -10.83 -0.84 -7.01
C PHE A 26 -12.20 -0.44 -7.57
N ALA A 27 -12.22 0.42 -8.60
CA ALA A 27 -13.46 0.88 -9.22
C ALA A 27 -14.25 -0.28 -9.81
N GLU A 28 -13.62 -1.13 -10.61
CA GLU A 28 -14.28 -2.28 -11.25
C GLU A 28 -14.76 -3.32 -10.23
N ALA A 29 -13.98 -3.57 -9.18
CA ALA A 29 -14.38 -4.48 -8.11
C ALA A 29 -15.64 -3.98 -7.37
N ALA A 30 -15.72 -2.67 -7.13
CA ALA A 30 -16.88 -2.05 -6.52
C ALA A 30 -18.15 -2.17 -7.40
N GLU A 31 -18.01 -1.93 -8.70
CA GLU A 31 -19.11 -2.09 -9.67
C GLU A 31 -19.63 -3.53 -9.71
N ILE A 32 -18.73 -4.51 -9.74
CA ILE A 32 -19.10 -5.93 -9.71
C ILE A 32 -19.85 -6.26 -8.42
N ALA A 33 -19.34 -5.83 -7.27
CA ALA A 33 -19.98 -6.12 -5.99
C ALA A 33 -21.35 -5.45 -5.84
N LEU A 34 -21.49 -4.17 -6.23
CA LEU A 34 -22.78 -3.45 -6.22
C LEU A 34 -23.81 -4.11 -7.15
N SER A 35 -23.38 -4.46 -8.37
CA SER A 35 -24.24 -5.15 -9.32
C SER A 35 -24.73 -6.50 -8.77
N ALA A 36 -23.84 -7.26 -8.14
CA ALA A 36 -24.16 -8.59 -7.60
C ALA A 36 -25.14 -8.56 -6.40
N ILE A 37 -25.21 -7.46 -5.67
CA ILE A 37 -26.20 -7.25 -4.60
C ILE A 37 -27.47 -6.54 -5.10
N GLY A 38 -27.57 -6.23 -6.41
CA GLY A 38 -28.73 -5.59 -6.99
C GLY A 38 -28.80 -4.07 -6.79
N SER A 39 -27.74 -3.43 -6.32
CA SER A 39 -27.67 -1.97 -6.21
C SER A 39 -27.64 -1.34 -7.61
N LYS A 40 -28.41 -0.28 -7.80
CA LYS A 40 -28.45 0.49 -9.06
C LYS A 40 -27.48 1.68 -9.06
N GLN A 41 -26.72 1.86 -7.99
CA GLN A 41 -25.74 2.93 -7.94
C GLN A 41 -24.54 2.58 -8.83
N SER A 42 -24.40 3.33 -9.88
CA SER A 42 -23.17 3.42 -10.68
C SER A 42 -22.62 4.82 -10.46
N SER A 43 -21.55 4.96 -9.67
CA SER A 43 -20.81 6.20 -9.62
C SER A 43 -19.32 5.91 -9.78
N ASN A 44 -18.65 6.69 -10.61
CA ASN A 44 -17.19 6.62 -10.82
C ASN A 44 -16.37 6.82 -9.53
N ASN A 45 -17.01 7.30 -8.45
CA ASN A 45 -16.36 7.59 -7.18
C ASN A 45 -16.48 6.47 -6.15
N VAL A 46 -17.37 5.48 -6.33
CA VAL A 46 -17.62 4.41 -5.34
C VAL A 46 -16.35 3.61 -5.04
N GLY A 47 -15.64 3.20 -6.09
CA GLY A 47 -14.39 2.45 -5.91
C GLY A 47 -13.32 3.25 -5.19
N LEU A 48 -13.23 4.54 -5.45
CA LEU A 48 -12.30 5.46 -4.80
C LEU A 48 -12.66 5.64 -3.32
N GLU A 49 -13.93 5.82 -3.00
CA GLU A 49 -14.42 5.97 -1.64
C GLU A 49 -14.14 4.71 -0.82
N ILE A 50 -14.45 3.54 -1.35
CA ILE A 50 -14.13 2.25 -0.70
C ILE A 50 -12.62 2.12 -0.50
N ALA A 51 -11.80 2.44 -1.53
CA ALA A 51 -10.37 2.38 -1.43
C ALA A 51 -9.85 3.27 -0.28
N ARG A 52 -10.35 4.50 -0.15
CA ARG A 52 -9.98 5.41 0.96
C ARG A 52 -10.35 4.84 2.32
N HIS A 53 -11.59 4.34 2.50
CA HIS A 53 -12.02 3.74 3.76
C HIS A 53 -11.16 2.54 4.15
N LEU A 54 -10.91 1.64 3.20
CA LEU A 54 -10.04 0.47 3.43
C LEU A 54 -8.59 0.88 3.73
N GLN A 55 -8.08 1.92 3.08
CA GLN A 55 -6.73 2.42 3.32
C GLN A 55 -6.58 3.16 4.65
N LEU A 56 -7.63 3.74 5.18
CA LEU A 56 -7.64 4.41 6.49
C LEU A 56 -8.10 3.48 7.63
N ASN A 57 -8.47 2.24 7.34
CA ASN A 57 -9.15 1.33 8.28
C ASN A 57 -10.42 1.96 8.89
N LEU A 58 -11.13 2.78 8.11
CA LEU A 58 -12.39 3.39 8.53
C LEU A 58 -13.56 2.40 8.33
N PRO A 59 -14.60 2.51 9.16
CA PRO A 59 -15.86 1.81 8.91
C PRO A 59 -16.43 2.21 7.55
N LEU A 60 -17.10 1.27 6.88
CA LEU A 60 -17.79 1.53 5.60
C LEU A 60 -19.27 1.88 5.79
N ASP A 61 -19.71 2.15 7.04
CA ASP A 61 -21.12 2.42 7.34
C ASP A 61 -21.64 3.63 6.59
N ASP A 62 -20.92 4.75 6.63
CA ASP A 62 -21.29 5.97 5.89
C ASP A 62 -21.37 5.72 4.36
N PHE A 63 -20.44 4.90 3.84
CA PHE A 63 -20.47 4.48 2.43
C PHE A 63 -21.72 3.66 2.14
N PHE A 64 -22.05 2.67 2.97
CA PHE A 64 -23.22 1.82 2.78
C PHE A 64 -24.53 2.60 2.89
N ASP A 65 -24.63 3.54 3.81
CA ASP A 65 -25.78 4.42 3.98
C ASP A 65 -25.99 5.31 2.75
N ASN A 66 -24.91 5.92 2.26
CA ASN A 66 -24.94 6.74 1.03
C ASN A 66 -25.26 5.91 -0.22
N ALA A 67 -24.80 4.66 -0.26
CA ALA A 67 -25.05 3.72 -1.35
C ALA A 67 -26.40 3.00 -1.25
N ASN A 68 -27.20 3.29 -0.21
CA ASN A 68 -28.47 2.60 0.10
C ASN A 68 -28.31 1.06 0.07
N VAL A 69 -27.24 0.56 0.69
CA VAL A 69 -26.98 -0.87 0.85
C VAL A 69 -27.56 -1.34 2.18
N ASP A 70 -28.55 -2.22 2.14
CA ASP A 70 -29.18 -2.78 3.31
C ASP A 70 -28.15 -3.51 4.20
N ASP A 71 -28.34 -3.46 5.52
CA ASP A 71 -27.41 -3.99 6.51
C ASP A 71 -27.09 -5.48 6.29
N ASP A 72 -28.08 -6.28 5.90
CA ASP A 72 -27.94 -7.70 5.61
C ASP A 72 -27.12 -7.99 4.34
N LEU A 73 -26.93 -6.99 3.49
CA LEU A 73 -26.13 -7.09 2.25
C LEU A 73 -24.69 -6.59 2.41
N ARG A 74 -24.35 -5.88 3.50
CA ARG A 74 -23.04 -5.26 3.72
C ARG A 74 -21.90 -6.29 3.75
N GLU A 75 -22.06 -7.36 4.50
CA GLU A 75 -21.06 -8.45 4.57
C GLU A 75 -20.90 -9.14 3.21
N LYS A 76 -22.01 -9.40 2.53
CA LYS A 76 -22.00 -9.99 1.18
C LYS A 76 -21.28 -9.08 0.18
N PHE A 77 -21.56 -7.78 0.24
CA PHE A 77 -20.86 -6.79 -0.60
C PHE A 77 -19.34 -6.84 -0.38
N LEU A 78 -18.89 -6.76 0.88
CA LEU A 78 -17.45 -6.78 1.20
C LEU A 78 -16.77 -8.06 0.71
N THR A 79 -17.42 -9.21 0.86
CA THR A 79 -16.89 -10.48 0.37
C THR A 79 -16.72 -10.45 -1.14
N LEU A 80 -17.76 -10.06 -1.88
CA LEU A 80 -17.76 -9.98 -3.33
C LEU A 80 -16.75 -8.94 -3.84
N PHE A 81 -16.66 -7.79 -3.18
CA PHE A 81 -15.70 -6.75 -3.50
C PHE A 81 -14.25 -7.26 -3.38
N LEU A 82 -13.91 -7.88 -2.26
CA LEU A 82 -12.55 -8.40 -2.03
C LEU A 82 -12.20 -9.51 -3.02
N GLU A 83 -13.12 -10.44 -3.29
CA GLU A 83 -12.94 -11.50 -4.29
C GLU A 83 -12.71 -10.92 -5.69
N ALA A 84 -13.55 -9.96 -6.10
CA ALA A 84 -13.42 -9.28 -7.39
C ALA A 84 -12.09 -8.51 -7.46
N PHE A 85 -11.78 -7.71 -6.43
CA PHE A 85 -10.55 -6.93 -6.39
C PHE A 85 -9.31 -7.80 -6.55
N TYR A 86 -9.17 -8.87 -5.77
CA TYR A 86 -8.00 -9.75 -5.85
C TYR A 86 -7.89 -10.49 -7.19
N LYS A 87 -9.01 -10.81 -7.81
CA LYS A 87 -9.03 -11.41 -9.15
C LYS A 87 -8.59 -10.41 -10.22
N ILE A 88 -9.05 -9.16 -10.13
CA ILE A 88 -8.81 -8.10 -11.11
C ILE A 88 -7.43 -7.47 -10.92
N ALA A 89 -7.01 -7.22 -9.70
CA ALA A 89 -5.75 -6.57 -9.37
C ALA A 89 -4.55 -7.28 -10.01
N SER A 90 -4.58 -8.62 -10.05
CA SER A 90 -3.52 -9.39 -10.69
C SER A 90 -3.32 -9.12 -12.19
N SER A 91 -4.28 -8.50 -12.86
CA SER A 91 -4.24 -8.21 -14.31
C SER A 91 -4.31 -6.72 -14.65
N LYS A 92 -4.97 -5.92 -13.82
CA LYS A 92 -5.26 -4.50 -14.12
C LYS A 92 -4.32 -3.51 -13.41
N THR A 93 -3.65 -3.90 -12.34
CA THR A 93 -2.66 -3.03 -11.73
C THR A 93 -1.52 -2.72 -12.70
N ARG A 94 -1.12 -1.46 -12.74
CA ARG A 94 -0.03 -0.95 -13.60
C ARG A 94 1.03 -0.29 -12.75
N LEU A 95 2.28 -0.39 -13.17
CA LEU A 95 3.36 0.36 -12.53
C LEU A 95 3.17 1.86 -12.71
N PHE A 96 3.43 2.62 -11.67
CA PHE A 96 3.67 4.04 -11.86
C PHE A 96 4.91 4.27 -12.75
N PRO A 97 4.97 5.39 -13.48
CA PRO A 97 6.06 5.68 -14.40
C PRO A 97 7.44 5.58 -13.74
N ASN A 98 8.40 4.92 -14.40
CA ASN A 98 9.80 4.75 -13.97
C ASN A 98 10.06 3.99 -12.67
N VAL A 99 9.06 3.38 -12.04
CA VAL A 99 9.23 2.61 -10.79
C VAL A 99 10.23 1.47 -10.97
N ASP A 100 10.20 0.76 -12.10
CA ASP A 100 11.15 -0.32 -12.42
C ASP A 100 12.61 0.15 -12.36
N LYS A 101 12.90 1.31 -12.97
CA LYS A 101 14.23 1.91 -12.97
C LYS A 101 14.65 2.35 -11.57
N THR A 102 13.70 2.88 -10.82
CA THR A 102 13.93 3.34 -9.45
C THR A 102 14.23 2.17 -8.52
N LEU A 103 13.42 1.11 -8.54
CA LEU A 103 13.66 -0.10 -7.75
C LEU A 103 15.00 -0.77 -8.11
N ARG A 104 15.37 -0.81 -9.40
CA ARG A 104 16.68 -1.29 -9.84
C ARG A 104 17.83 -0.47 -9.26
N ARG A 105 17.70 0.85 -9.14
CA ARG A 105 18.73 1.72 -8.53
C ARG A 105 18.81 1.52 -7.03
N LEU A 106 17.65 1.39 -6.37
CA LEU A 106 17.55 1.22 -4.91
C LEU A 106 18.09 -0.15 -4.48
N SER A 107 17.72 -1.24 -5.18
CA SER A 107 18.14 -2.61 -4.83
C SER A 107 19.64 -2.86 -4.90
N ARG A 108 20.39 -1.99 -5.61
CA ARG A 108 21.86 -2.03 -5.64
C ARG A 108 22.50 -1.51 -4.35
N LYS A 109 21.77 -0.79 -3.52
CA LYS A 109 22.31 -0.09 -2.35
C LYS A 109 21.60 -0.47 -1.06
N PHE A 110 20.37 -0.94 -1.16
CA PHE A 110 19.49 -1.23 -0.02
C PHE A 110 18.86 -2.61 -0.18
N LEU A 111 18.62 -3.29 0.94
CA LEU A 111 17.71 -4.44 0.96
C LEU A 111 16.28 -3.93 0.83
N LEU A 112 15.49 -4.56 -0.04
CA LEU A 112 14.10 -4.17 -0.24
C LEU A 112 13.15 -5.25 0.28
N ALA A 113 12.14 -4.86 1.05
CA ALA A 113 10.98 -5.68 1.35
C ALA A 113 9.71 -5.01 0.83
N LEU A 114 8.82 -5.79 0.26
CA LEU A 114 7.46 -5.38 -0.01
C LEU A 114 6.61 -5.65 1.23
N VAL A 115 5.87 -4.64 1.68
CA VAL A 115 4.92 -4.76 2.80
C VAL A 115 3.57 -4.28 2.30
N THR A 116 2.60 -5.18 2.15
CA THR A 116 1.29 -4.81 1.64
C THR A 116 0.17 -5.18 2.61
N ARG A 117 -0.84 -4.33 2.67
CA ARG A 117 -2.05 -4.55 3.49
C ARG A 117 -3.02 -5.54 2.85
N ARG A 118 -2.77 -5.97 1.62
CA ARG A 118 -3.60 -6.98 0.97
C ARG A 118 -3.68 -8.25 1.80
N ARG A 119 -4.90 -8.70 2.09
CA ARG A 119 -5.16 -9.92 2.84
C ARG A 119 -5.16 -11.14 1.92
N VAL A 120 -4.04 -11.40 1.29
CA VAL A 120 -3.82 -12.50 0.34
C VAL A 120 -2.58 -13.30 0.70
N SER A 121 -2.49 -14.51 0.14
CA SER A 121 -1.27 -15.31 0.29
C SER A 121 -0.09 -14.60 -0.40
N LYS A 122 1.09 -14.72 0.19
CA LYS A 122 2.34 -14.22 -0.37
C LYS A 122 2.52 -14.64 -1.84
N ARG A 123 2.14 -15.89 -2.19
CA ARG A 123 2.23 -16.43 -3.55
C ARG A 123 1.46 -15.62 -4.59
N LEU A 124 0.32 -15.03 -4.22
CA LEU A 124 -0.45 -14.17 -5.15
C LEU A 124 0.29 -12.86 -5.44
N VAL A 125 0.89 -12.26 -4.41
CA VAL A 125 1.72 -11.06 -4.56
C VAL A 125 2.98 -11.37 -5.38
N GLU A 126 3.64 -12.50 -5.13
CA GLU A 126 4.80 -12.96 -5.91
C GLU A 126 4.46 -13.09 -7.40
N LYS A 127 3.31 -13.69 -7.75
CA LYS A 127 2.87 -13.79 -9.15
C LYS A 127 2.64 -12.42 -9.80
N GLU A 128 2.08 -11.47 -9.04
CA GLU A 128 1.88 -10.11 -9.53
C GLU A 128 3.21 -9.40 -9.77
N LEU A 129 4.15 -9.51 -8.84
CA LEU A 129 5.50 -8.97 -9.00
C LEU A 129 6.23 -9.60 -10.19
N GLN A 130 6.09 -10.92 -10.41
CA GLN A 130 6.65 -11.61 -11.57
C GLN A 130 6.07 -11.07 -12.88
N ARG A 131 4.74 -10.88 -12.95
CA ARG A 131 4.08 -10.27 -14.12
C ARG A 131 4.62 -8.85 -14.42
N LEU A 132 4.93 -8.10 -13.36
CA LEU A 132 5.46 -6.75 -13.43
C LEU A 132 6.99 -6.71 -13.57
N HIS A 133 7.68 -7.86 -13.56
CA HIS A 133 9.14 -8.01 -13.59
C HIS A 133 9.86 -7.30 -12.43
N LEU A 134 9.24 -7.30 -11.23
CA LEU A 134 9.77 -6.67 -10.03
C LEU A 134 10.22 -7.64 -8.93
N ASP A 135 9.87 -8.92 -9.04
CA ASP A 135 10.14 -9.97 -8.03
C ASP A 135 11.62 -10.04 -7.65
N GLN A 136 12.51 -9.82 -8.60
CA GLN A 136 13.97 -9.84 -8.42
C GLN A 136 14.52 -8.74 -7.50
N TYR A 137 13.75 -7.69 -7.20
CA TYR A 137 14.22 -6.57 -6.38
C TYR A 137 13.93 -6.77 -4.88
N PHE A 138 12.99 -7.62 -4.53
CA PHE A 138 12.53 -7.79 -3.16
C PHE A 138 13.10 -9.04 -2.50
N SER A 139 13.84 -8.85 -1.40
CA SER A 139 14.37 -9.95 -0.58
C SER A 139 13.32 -10.53 0.37
N ALA A 140 12.25 -9.78 0.65
CA ALA A 140 11.13 -10.25 1.48
C ALA A 140 9.80 -9.65 1.00
N ILE A 141 8.72 -10.40 1.21
CA ILE A 141 7.34 -9.95 0.98
C ILE A 141 6.56 -10.27 2.23
N ILE A 142 5.84 -9.27 2.76
CA ILE A 142 4.95 -9.38 3.91
C ILE A 142 3.55 -8.96 3.47
N THR A 143 2.58 -9.85 3.70
CA THR A 143 1.16 -9.56 3.48
C THR A 143 0.42 -9.45 4.81
N SER A 144 -0.76 -8.85 4.81
CA SER A 144 -1.60 -8.75 6.01
C SER A 144 -1.98 -10.11 6.61
N LEU A 145 -1.96 -11.22 5.83
CA LEU A 145 -2.20 -12.57 6.37
C LEU A 145 -1.04 -13.11 7.21
N GLU A 146 0.14 -12.53 7.12
CA GLU A 146 1.31 -13.05 7.82
C GLU A 146 1.51 -12.43 9.21
N VAL A 147 0.63 -11.53 9.63
CA VAL A 147 0.71 -10.84 10.93
C VAL A 147 -0.58 -11.00 11.72
N GLN A 148 -0.47 -10.92 13.04
CA GLN A 148 -1.64 -11.00 13.92
C GLN A 148 -2.40 -9.68 13.97
N ARG A 149 -1.67 -8.56 14.00
CA ARG A 149 -2.23 -7.21 14.06
C ARG A 149 -1.78 -6.45 12.80
N PRO A 150 -2.74 -6.16 11.89
CA PRO A 150 -2.42 -5.34 10.71
C PRO A 150 -2.13 -3.89 11.10
N THR A 151 -1.65 -3.08 10.14
CA THR A 151 -1.49 -1.63 10.33
C THR A 151 -2.78 -1.00 10.88
N PRO A 152 -2.68 -0.04 11.78
CA PRO A 152 -1.50 0.75 12.15
C PRO A 152 -0.55 0.08 13.16
N PHE A 153 -0.76 -1.17 13.56
CA PHE A 153 0.19 -1.87 14.43
C PHE A 153 1.51 -2.14 13.70
N PRO A 154 2.66 -2.16 14.43
CA PRO A 154 3.98 -2.24 13.83
C PRO A 154 4.39 -3.65 13.35
N ASP A 155 3.54 -4.66 13.54
CA ASP A 155 3.88 -6.08 13.38
C ASP A 155 4.43 -6.42 11.99
N ALA A 156 3.85 -5.87 10.92
CA ALA A 156 4.31 -6.11 9.55
C ALA A 156 5.69 -5.48 9.29
N ILE A 157 5.93 -4.29 9.82
CA ILE A 157 7.19 -3.57 9.70
C ILE A 157 8.30 -4.29 10.45
N LEU A 158 8.04 -4.69 11.71
CA LEU A 158 8.99 -5.46 12.52
C LEU A 158 9.32 -6.82 11.88
N LYS A 159 8.30 -7.49 11.34
CA LYS A 159 8.49 -8.77 10.62
C LYS A 159 9.32 -8.61 9.36
N ALA A 160 9.10 -7.53 8.59
CA ALA A 160 9.89 -7.24 7.40
C ALA A 160 11.35 -6.95 7.76
N ALA A 161 11.61 -6.10 8.74
CA ALA A 161 12.95 -5.79 9.23
C ALA A 161 13.68 -7.05 9.72
N ASN A 162 13.00 -7.91 10.48
CA ASN A 162 13.55 -9.19 10.94
C ASN A 162 13.88 -10.14 9.78
N LYS A 163 12.99 -10.27 8.77
CA LYS A 163 13.27 -11.10 7.58
C LYS A 163 14.45 -10.61 6.75
N LEU A 164 14.73 -9.32 6.79
CA LEU A 164 15.92 -8.71 6.15
C LEU A 164 17.17 -8.74 7.03
N GLU A 165 17.04 -9.17 8.28
CA GLU A 165 18.11 -9.15 9.29
C GLU A 165 18.69 -7.74 9.52
N VAL A 166 17.81 -6.70 9.43
CA VAL A 166 18.18 -5.30 9.60
C VAL A 166 17.49 -4.73 10.83
N PRO A 167 18.20 -4.02 11.71
CA PRO A 167 17.56 -3.28 12.81
C PRO A 167 16.52 -2.30 12.26
N VAL A 168 15.34 -2.25 12.88
CA VAL A 168 14.22 -1.45 12.37
C VAL A 168 14.52 0.04 12.26
N TYR A 169 15.39 0.59 13.13
CA TYR A 169 15.83 1.99 13.07
C TYR A 169 16.75 2.30 11.86
N ASP A 170 17.29 1.27 11.19
CA ASP A 170 18.03 1.36 9.94
C ASP A 170 17.10 1.10 8.72
N CYS A 171 15.80 0.91 8.95
CA CYS A 171 14.78 0.77 7.90
C CYS A 171 14.10 2.11 7.62
N VAL A 172 13.61 2.25 6.38
CA VAL A 172 12.70 3.33 5.96
C VAL A 172 11.43 2.70 5.42
N VAL A 173 10.29 3.08 5.97
CA VAL A 173 8.95 2.71 5.45
C VAL A 173 8.56 3.74 4.41
N ILE A 174 8.10 3.27 3.25
CA ILE A 174 7.65 4.11 2.13
C ILE A 174 6.22 3.70 1.78
N SER A 175 5.26 4.61 1.91
CA SER A 175 3.84 4.36 1.62
C SER A 175 3.11 5.65 1.28
N ASP A 176 2.01 5.54 0.52
CA ASP A 176 1.03 6.61 0.31
C ASP A 176 -0.02 6.69 1.43
N SER A 177 0.02 5.80 2.41
CA SER A 177 -1.01 5.67 3.45
C SER A 177 -0.54 6.13 4.84
N GLY A 178 -1.35 6.97 5.49
CA GLY A 178 -1.09 7.45 6.85
C GLY A 178 -0.98 6.33 7.88
N VAL A 179 -1.77 5.24 7.75
CA VAL A 179 -1.72 4.11 8.70
C VAL A 179 -0.41 3.33 8.61
N ASP A 180 0.22 3.26 7.44
CA ASP A 180 1.52 2.62 7.28
C ASP A 180 2.65 3.52 7.81
N ILE A 181 2.55 4.84 7.61
CA ILE A 181 3.45 5.82 8.23
C ILE A 181 3.39 5.70 9.75
N GLN A 182 2.19 5.61 10.32
CA GLN A 182 1.99 5.39 11.75
C GLN A 182 2.61 4.07 12.22
N ALA A 183 2.39 2.96 11.48
CA ALA A 183 2.99 1.67 11.79
C ALA A 183 4.53 1.71 11.76
N GLY A 184 5.11 2.41 10.78
CA GLY A 184 6.55 2.64 10.67
C GLY A 184 7.11 3.36 11.89
N LYS A 185 6.46 4.44 12.32
CA LYS A 185 6.85 5.20 13.52
C LYS A 185 6.73 4.38 14.80
N LEU A 186 5.63 3.63 14.96
CA LEU A 186 5.43 2.74 16.11
C LEU A 186 6.49 1.63 16.17
N ALA A 187 6.98 1.18 15.01
CA ALA A 187 8.09 0.23 14.93
C ALA A 187 9.47 0.85 15.24
N GLY A 188 9.59 2.17 15.20
CA GLY A 188 10.87 2.88 15.33
C GLY A 188 11.65 3.01 14.01
N ALA A 189 11.02 2.78 12.87
CA ALA A 189 11.58 3.03 11.55
C ALA A 189 11.47 4.51 11.16
N LYS A 190 12.29 4.95 10.20
CA LYS A 190 12.09 6.20 9.48
C LYS A 190 10.94 6.04 8.48
N THR A 191 10.31 7.15 8.10
CA THR A 191 9.10 7.11 7.28
C THR A 191 9.14 8.13 6.16
N VAL A 192 8.73 7.71 4.97
CA VAL A 192 8.57 8.56 3.79
C VAL A 192 7.18 8.38 3.23
N ALA A 193 6.40 9.45 3.21
CA ALA A 193 5.10 9.47 2.57
C ALA A 193 5.26 9.85 1.09
N VAL A 194 4.56 9.13 0.20
CA VAL A 194 4.49 9.44 -1.24
C VAL A 194 3.10 9.94 -1.61
N LEU A 195 3.04 10.91 -2.53
CA LEU A 195 1.79 11.55 -2.99
C LEU A 195 1.25 10.90 -4.28
N SER A 196 1.77 9.73 -4.66
CA SER A 196 1.32 8.99 -5.84
C SER A 196 -0.01 8.25 -5.65
N GLY A 197 -0.47 8.08 -4.41
CA GLY A 197 -1.70 7.38 -4.06
C GLY A 197 -2.90 8.30 -3.86
N LEU A 198 -3.75 7.95 -2.88
CA LEU A 198 -5.07 8.56 -2.69
C LEU A 198 -5.09 9.77 -1.76
N PHE A 199 -4.01 10.03 -1.03
CA PHE A 199 -4.01 11.02 0.05
C PHE A 199 -3.21 12.25 -0.31
N GLU A 200 -3.77 13.39 0.06
CA GLU A 200 -3.16 14.70 -0.10
C GLU A 200 -2.04 14.93 0.94
N LYS A 201 -1.16 15.86 0.62
CA LYS A 201 -0.01 16.22 1.47
C LYS A 201 -0.41 16.59 2.88
N GLU A 202 -1.51 17.31 3.02
CA GLU A 202 -2.06 17.77 4.30
C GLU A 202 -2.55 16.60 5.17
N GLU A 203 -3.12 15.57 4.54
CA GLU A 203 -3.59 14.37 5.23
C GLU A 203 -2.41 13.55 5.74
N LEU A 204 -1.46 13.24 4.86
CA LEU A 204 -0.25 12.49 5.20
C LEU A 204 0.64 13.25 6.21
N GLY A 205 0.65 14.57 6.15
CA GLY A 205 1.38 15.44 7.07
C GLY A 205 0.91 15.33 8.52
N LYS A 206 -0.33 14.91 8.78
CA LYS A 206 -0.86 14.67 10.14
C LYS A 206 -0.07 13.58 10.87
N GLU A 207 0.41 12.58 10.12
CA GLU A 207 1.23 11.50 10.66
C GLU A 207 2.70 11.90 10.89
N ARG A 208 3.10 13.11 10.48
CA ARG A 208 4.46 13.66 10.64
C ARG A 208 5.55 12.70 10.13
N PRO A 209 5.50 12.27 8.87
CA PRO A 209 6.59 11.46 8.30
C PRO A 209 7.90 12.26 8.28
N ASP A 210 9.04 11.56 8.21
CA ASP A 210 10.35 12.20 8.10
C ASP A 210 10.51 12.97 6.79
N LEU A 211 9.88 12.48 5.70
CA LEU A 211 9.80 13.15 4.40
C LEU A 211 8.42 12.93 3.78
N ILE A 212 7.98 13.93 2.99
CA ILE A 212 6.87 13.80 2.04
C ILE A 212 7.43 14.12 0.65
N ILE A 213 7.21 13.23 -0.30
CA ILE A 213 7.73 13.32 -1.67
C ILE A 213 6.61 13.05 -2.69
N GLU A 214 6.79 13.50 -3.91
CA GLU A 214 5.78 13.31 -4.97
C GLU A 214 5.53 11.83 -5.27
N ASP A 215 6.60 11.08 -5.49
CA ASP A 215 6.57 9.65 -5.77
C ASP A 215 7.90 8.96 -5.38
N ILE A 216 7.94 7.64 -5.49
CA ILE A 216 9.10 6.81 -5.15
C ILE A 216 10.36 7.17 -5.97
N ASN A 217 10.23 7.81 -7.13
CA ASN A 217 11.36 8.12 -8.02
C ASN A 217 12.30 9.17 -7.41
N ARG A 218 11.85 9.92 -6.41
CA ARG A 218 12.69 10.88 -5.67
C ARG A 218 13.63 10.22 -4.65
N LEU A 219 13.38 8.97 -4.24
CA LEU A 219 14.14 8.29 -3.18
C LEU A 219 15.65 8.16 -3.45
N PRO A 220 16.12 7.83 -4.69
CA PRO A 220 17.56 7.65 -4.94
C PRO A 220 18.42 8.88 -4.63
N GLU A 221 17.81 10.06 -4.59
CA GLU A 221 18.51 11.33 -4.30
C GLU A 221 18.46 11.68 -2.80
N LEU A 222 17.50 11.11 -2.06
CA LEU A 222 17.17 11.43 -0.68
C LEU A 222 17.67 10.40 0.33
N LEU A 223 18.15 9.25 -0.14
CA LEU A 223 18.63 8.16 0.70
C LEU A 223 20.15 8.00 0.63
N LEU A 224 20.74 7.66 1.79
CA LEU A 224 22.14 7.29 1.95
C LEU A 224 22.22 5.88 2.52
N ALA A 225 22.99 5.02 1.87
CA ALA A 225 23.32 3.69 2.41
C ALA A 225 24.31 3.82 3.58
N VAL A 226 24.13 3.01 4.64
CA VAL A 226 24.99 2.93 5.84
C VAL A 226 25.48 1.50 6.07
#